data_694765b8b31fc2a1202dfa5871525ec4
#
_entry.id   694765b8b31fc2a1202dfa5871525ec4
#
_cell.length_a   1.000
_cell.length_b   1.000
_cell.length_c   1.000
_cell.angle_alpha   90.00
_cell.angle_beta   90.00
_cell.angle_gamma   90.00
#
_symmetry.space_group_name_H-M   'P 1'
#
loop_
_entity.id
_entity.type
_entity.pdbx_description
1 polymer ?
#
loop_
_entity_poly.entity_id
_entity_poly.type
_entity_poly.pdbx_seq_one_letter_code
_entity_poly.pdbx_strand_id
1 'polypeptide(L)' 'MKDKIKAIIIDDEALARDIIKSYLRKFDNIEMIAECSNGFDGIKQINELKPDLIFLDIQMPKLTGFEMLEILDEPPVIIF' A
#
# COMPACT_ATOMS: atom_id res chain seq x y z
N MET A 1 -0.60 -0.77 25.61
CA MET A 1 -1.41 -0.38 24.49
C MET A 1 -0.79 -0.86 23.17
N LYS A 2 -1.59 -1.47 22.34
CA LYS A 2 -1.09 -2.01 21.07
C LYS A 2 -1.29 -1.02 19.94
N ASP A 3 -0.24 -0.75 19.22
CA ASP A 3 -0.33 0.11 18.06
C ASP A 3 -1.00 -0.64 16.91
N LYS A 4 -1.71 0.11 16.09
CA LYS A 4 -2.31 -0.45 14.89
C LYS A 4 -1.26 -0.68 13.82
N ILE A 5 -1.53 -1.65 12.96
CA ILE A 5 -0.71 -1.91 11.78
C ILE A 5 -1.06 -0.85 10.74
N LYS A 6 -0.08 -0.07 10.34
CA LYS A 6 -0.29 1.00 9.36
C LYS A 6 -0.14 0.45 7.95
N ALA A 7 -1.17 0.60 7.14
CA ALA A 7 -1.23 0.04 5.81
C ALA A 7 -1.45 1.09 4.74
N ILE A 8 -0.86 0.84 3.56
CA ILE A 8 -1.07 1.65 2.37
C ILE A 8 -1.59 0.74 1.26
N ILE A 9 -2.53 1.23 0.46
CA ILE A 9 -3.00 0.54 -0.73
C ILE A 9 -2.44 1.26 -1.95
N ILE A 10 -1.83 0.50 -2.87
CA ILE A 10 -1.32 1.04 -4.13
C ILE A 10 -1.93 0.23 -5.27
N ASP A 11 -2.84 0.86 -6.01
CA ASP A 11 -3.55 0.21 -7.12
C ASP A 11 -4.09 1.32 -8.01
N ASP A 12 -3.96 1.17 -9.31
CA ASP A 12 -4.43 2.20 -10.25
C ASP A 12 -5.95 2.22 -10.42
N GLU A 13 -6.65 1.22 -9.92
CA GLU A 13 -8.10 1.15 -10.02
C GLU A 13 -8.80 1.51 -8.71
N ALA A 14 -9.61 2.56 -8.75
CA ALA A 14 -10.32 3.02 -7.56
C ALA A 14 -11.24 1.96 -6.97
N LEU A 15 -11.89 1.17 -7.83
CA LEU A 15 -12.80 0.13 -7.36
C LEU A 15 -12.06 -0.96 -6.59
N ALA A 16 -10.88 -1.33 -7.06
CA ALA A 16 -10.06 -2.32 -6.36
C ALA A 16 -9.64 -1.80 -4.99
N ARG A 17 -9.25 -0.53 -4.90
CA ARG A 17 -8.91 0.08 -3.62
C ARG A 17 -10.09 0.08 -2.66
N ASP A 18 -11.30 0.38 -3.17
CA ASP A 18 -12.50 0.39 -2.35
C ASP A 18 -12.83 -0.99 -1.80
N ILE A 19 -12.62 -2.03 -2.59
CA ILE A 19 -12.86 -3.41 -2.15
C ILE A 19 -11.92 -3.77 -1.00
N ILE A 20 -10.66 -3.44 -1.13
CA ILE A 20 -9.67 -3.72 -0.08
C ILE A 20 -10.01 -2.94 1.19
N LYS A 21 -10.36 -1.66 1.06
CA LYS A 21 -10.75 -0.85 2.21
C LYS A 21 -11.96 -1.44 2.92
N SER A 22 -12.91 -1.95 2.16
CA SER A 22 -14.11 -2.57 2.71
C SER A 22 -13.77 -3.80 3.56
N TYR A 23 -12.84 -4.63 3.09
CA TYR A 23 -12.38 -5.78 3.85
C TYR A 23 -11.65 -5.35 5.12
N LEU A 24 -10.79 -4.34 5.01
CA LEU A 24 -9.97 -3.92 6.13
C LEU A 24 -10.76 -3.30 7.27
N ARG A 25 -11.96 -2.80 6.99
CA ARG A 25 -12.82 -2.27 8.06
C ARG A 25 -13.22 -3.33 9.07
N LYS A 26 -13.10 -4.60 8.72
CA LYS A 26 -13.42 -5.70 9.64
C LYS A 26 -12.29 -5.96 10.65
N PHE A 27 -11.15 -5.33 10.48
CA PHE A 27 -9.98 -5.55 11.32
C PHE A 27 -9.63 -4.26 12.06
N ASP A 28 -9.90 -4.24 13.35
CA ASP A 28 -9.66 -3.07 14.18
C ASP A 28 -8.18 -2.75 14.34
N ASN A 29 -7.31 -3.72 14.11
CA ASN A 29 -5.88 -3.54 14.31
C ASN A 29 -5.14 -3.07 13.05
N ILE A 30 -5.86 -2.83 11.96
CA ILE A 30 -5.24 -2.32 10.73
C ILE A 30 -5.79 -0.94 10.44
N GLU A 31 -4.89 0.01 10.24
CA GLU A 31 -5.26 1.39 9.94
C GLU A 31 -4.77 1.76 8.54
N MET A 32 -5.71 2.14 7.67
CA MET A 32 -5.37 2.65 6.34
C MET A 32 -4.89 4.08 6.45
N ILE A 33 -3.61 4.32 6.18
CA ILE A 33 -3.04 5.66 6.32
C ILE A 33 -2.90 6.39 4.99
N ALA A 34 -2.97 5.68 3.87
CA ALA A 34 -2.91 6.32 2.55
C ALA A 34 -3.38 5.33 1.48
N GLU A 35 -3.83 5.87 0.35
CA GLU A 35 -4.04 5.07 -0.85
C GLU A 35 -3.44 5.83 -2.02
N CYS A 36 -2.85 5.10 -2.95
CA CYS A 36 -2.14 5.65 -4.08
C CYS A 36 -2.63 5.00 -5.36
N SER A 37 -2.64 5.76 -6.44
CA SER A 37 -3.12 5.29 -7.73
C SER A 37 -1.99 4.92 -8.70
N ASN A 38 -0.75 5.07 -8.28
CA ASN A 38 0.40 4.70 -9.11
C ASN A 38 1.62 4.45 -8.23
N GLY A 39 2.64 3.82 -8.84
CA GLY A 39 3.83 3.41 -8.11
C GLY A 39 4.70 4.57 -7.63
N PHE A 40 4.73 5.66 -8.37
CA PHE A 40 5.56 6.80 -7.96
C PHE A 40 5.02 7.45 -6.70
N ASP A 41 3.70 7.66 -6.63
CA ASP A 41 3.08 8.16 -5.41
C ASP A 41 3.23 7.16 -4.27
N GLY A 42 3.16 5.87 -4.60
CA GLY A 42 3.35 4.82 -3.62
C GLY A 42 4.70 4.90 -2.94
N ILE A 43 5.77 5.03 -3.73
CA ILE A 43 7.13 5.15 -3.20
C ILE A 43 7.24 6.37 -2.29
N LYS A 44 6.69 7.49 -2.73
CA LYS A 44 6.73 8.72 -1.95
C LYS A 44 6.07 8.53 -0.60
N GLN A 45 4.87 7.96 -0.59
CA GLN A 45 4.13 7.74 0.66
C GLN A 45 4.81 6.73 1.56
N ILE A 46 5.40 5.67 1.00
CA ILE A 46 6.14 4.69 1.79
C ILE A 46 7.31 5.35 2.49
N ASN A 47 8.05 6.19 1.78
CA ASN A 47 9.21 6.86 2.36
C ASN A 47 8.81 7.87 3.42
N GLU A 48 7.68 8.56 3.25
CA GLU A 48 7.22 9.58 4.19
C GLU A 48 6.53 8.98 5.41
N LEU A 49 5.68 7.99 5.19
CA LEU A 49 4.81 7.47 6.24
C LEU A 49 5.33 6.21 6.91
N LYS A 50 6.25 5.52 6.26
CA LYS A 50 6.88 4.29 6.77
C LYS A 50 5.85 3.29 7.29
N PRO A 51 4.98 2.80 6.39
CA PRO A 51 3.93 1.85 6.79
C PRO A 51 4.52 0.49 7.17
N ASP A 52 3.71 -0.29 7.86
CA ASP A 52 4.07 -1.67 8.21
C ASP A 52 3.69 -2.65 7.12
N LEU A 53 2.69 -2.30 6.31
CA LEU A 53 2.09 -3.21 5.35
C LEU A 53 1.66 -2.47 4.08
N ILE A 54 1.86 -3.09 2.92
CA ILE A 54 1.42 -2.55 1.64
C ILE A 54 0.59 -3.59 0.91
N PHE A 55 -0.60 -3.17 0.44
CA PHE A 55 -1.37 -3.93 -0.55
C PHE A 55 -1.00 -3.37 -1.91
N LEU A 56 -0.38 -4.19 -2.74
CA LEU A 56 0.28 -3.72 -3.95
C LEU A 56 -0.22 -4.44 -5.20
N ASP A 57 -0.71 -3.68 -6.18
CA ASP A 57 -1.01 -4.21 -7.50
C ASP A 57 0.31 -4.33 -8.26
N ILE A 58 0.58 -5.51 -8.80
CA ILE A 58 1.83 -5.75 -9.52
C ILE A 58 1.80 -5.23 -10.95
N GLN A 59 0.63 -4.99 -11.50
CA GLN A 59 0.49 -4.51 -12.88
C GLN A 59 -0.11 -3.12 -12.91
N MET A 60 0.74 -2.12 -12.86
CA MET A 60 0.33 -0.73 -12.98
C MET A 60 1.07 -0.09 -14.15
N PRO A 61 0.43 0.85 -14.86
CA PRO A 61 1.11 1.56 -15.94
C PRO A 61 2.30 2.35 -15.40
N LYS A 62 3.34 2.48 -16.19
CA LYS A 62 4.55 3.25 -15.93
C LYS A 62 5.51 2.63 -14.92
N LEU A 63 5.01 2.19 -13.78
CA LEU A 63 5.87 1.62 -12.75
C LEU A 63 5.14 0.46 -12.10
N THR A 64 5.59 -0.75 -12.37
CA THR A 64 4.96 -1.96 -11.84
C THR A 64 5.30 -2.16 -10.37
N GLY A 65 4.53 -3.05 -9.71
CA GLY A 65 4.80 -3.38 -8.32
C GLY A 65 6.20 -3.95 -8.12
N PHE A 66 6.67 -4.78 -9.05
CA PHE A 66 8.01 -5.35 -8.95
C PHE A 66 9.09 -4.28 -9.11
N GLU A 67 8.89 -3.32 -10.00
CA GLU A 67 9.83 -2.22 -10.18
C GLU A 67 9.90 -1.35 -8.93
N MET A 68 8.77 -1.15 -8.26
CA MET A 68 8.74 -0.42 -6.99
C MET A 68 9.62 -1.08 -5.94
N LEU A 69 9.56 -2.41 -5.85
CA LEU A 69 10.33 -3.14 -4.86
C LEU A 69 11.83 -2.97 -5.05
N GLU A 70 12.26 -2.86 -6.29
CA GLU A 70 13.67 -2.64 -6.60
C GLU A 70 14.16 -1.26 -6.16
N ILE A 71 13.25 -0.28 -6.15
CA ILE A 71 13.60 1.09 -5.76
C ILE A 71 13.63 1.27 -4.25
N LEU A 72 12.81 0.53 -3.53
CA LEU A 72 12.71 0.66 -2.07
C LEU A 72 13.90 0.03 -1.38
N ASP A 73 14.54 0.78 -0.49
CA ASP A 73 15.69 0.28 0.27
C ASP A 73 15.27 -0.73 1.34
N GLU A 74 14.19 -0.40 2.04
CA GLU A 74 13.70 -1.24 3.14
C GLU A 74 12.19 -1.41 2.97
N PRO A 75 11.77 -2.35 2.12
CA PRO A 75 10.35 -2.53 1.88
C PRO A 75 9.63 -3.10 3.10
N PRO A 76 8.40 -2.64 3.37
CA PRO A 76 7.57 -3.22 4.41
C PRO A 76 7.03 -4.58 3.97
N VAL A 77 6.21 -5.20 4.80
CA VAL A 77 5.51 -6.43 4.40
C VAL A 77 4.58 -6.10 3.23
N ILE A 78 4.60 -6.94 2.21
CA ILE A 78 3.86 -6.68 0.99
C ILE A 78 2.88 -7.81 0.68
N ILE A 79 1.67 -7.44 0.35
CA ILE A 79 0.62 -8.37 -0.08
C ILE A 79 0.23 -7.96 -1.50
N PHE A 80 0.42 -8.87 -2.43
CA PHE A 80 0.05 -8.67 -3.82
C PHE A 80 -1.42 -9.01 -4.07
#